data_9ff72cb11da3042bab7b70f71dbeef4d
#
_entry.id   9ff72cb11da3042bab7b70f71dbeef4d
#
_cell.length_a   1.000
_cell.length_b   1.000
_cell.length_c   1.000
_cell.angle_alpha   90.00
_cell.angle_beta   90.00
_cell.angle_gamma   90.00
#
_symmetry.space_group_name_H-M   'P 1'
#
loop_
_entity.id
_entity.type
_entity.pdbx_description
1 polymer ?
#
loop_
_entity_poly.entity_id
_entity_poly.type
_entity_poly.pdbx_seq_one_letter_code
_entity_poly.pdbx_strand_id
1 'polypeptide(L)'
;MPSTNNVQNAHMKKKIRELHGSLIDIVTLMNRPQRDEALVREAGIALDRALFPLLVGIERRGPIGIVDLAAGVGRDYTTVSRQVAKLESYGLAERRQSAADRRVNEAVITAKGKAMTDKIDAAREKIALGVFASWNADEIDELVRLMRKFADAMGDEPSNSVAP
;
A
#
# COMPACT_ATOMS: atom_id res chain seq x y z
N MET A 1 -45.64 10.08 -11.15
CA MET A 1 -44.81 8.88 -10.91
C MET A 1 -43.36 9.25 -11.12
N PRO A 2 -42.46 9.01 -10.18
CA PRO A 2 -41.04 9.27 -10.40
C PRO A 2 -40.54 8.34 -11.50
N SER A 3 -39.82 8.92 -12.49
CA SER A 3 -39.22 8.22 -13.62
C SER A 3 -38.28 7.12 -13.10
N THR A 4 -38.31 5.95 -13.71
CA THR A 4 -37.46 4.76 -13.41
C THR A 4 -35.97 5.15 -13.32
N ASN A 5 -35.55 6.15 -14.12
CA ASN A 5 -34.19 6.68 -14.13
C ASN A 5 -33.83 7.41 -12.81
N ASN A 6 -34.80 8.04 -12.14
CA ASN A 6 -34.56 8.77 -10.89
C ASN A 6 -34.42 7.81 -9.69
N VAL A 7 -35.12 6.68 -9.71
CA VAL A 7 -35.03 5.63 -8.68
C VAL A 7 -33.70 4.88 -8.80
N GLN A 8 -33.26 4.56 -10.02
CA GLN A 8 -31.94 3.93 -10.26
C GLN A 8 -30.79 4.84 -9.84
N ASN A 9 -30.86 6.15 -10.13
CA ASN A 9 -29.86 7.12 -9.68
C ASN A 9 -29.81 7.26 -8.17
N ALA A 10 -30.96 7.24 -7.50
CA ALA A 10 -31.01 7.30 -6.03
C ALA A 10 -30.41 6.04 -5.39
N HIS A 11 -30.70 4.87 -5.94
CA HIS A 11 -30.11 3.61 -5.50
C HIS A 11 -28.58 3.59 -5.67
N MET A 12 -28.09 3.99 -6.84
CA MET A 12 -26.64 4.06 -7.12
C MET A 12 -25.94 5.01 -6.16
N LYS A 13 -26.49 6.21 -5.92
CA LYS A 13 -25.93 7.18 -4.95
C LYS A 13 -25.84 6.60 -3.54
N LYS A 14 -26.85 5.81 -3.13
CA LYS A 14 -26.83 5.13 -1.83
C LYS A 14 -25.68 4.10 -1.77
N LYS A 15 -25.51 3.26 -2.82
CA LYS A 15 -24.44 2.26 -2.89
C LYS A 15 -23.05 2.88 -2.91
N ILE A 16 -22.86 4.00 -3.59
CA ILE A 16 -21.60 4.75 -3.57
C ILE A 16 -21.27 5.25 -2.15
N ARG A 17 -22.27 5.74 -1.39
CA ARG A 17 -22.04 6.17 0.01
C ARG A 17 -21.68 4.99 0.92
N GLU A 18 -22.35 3.85 0.77
CA GLU A 18 -22.06 2.62 1.53
C GLU A 18 -20.63 2.14 1.25
N LEU A 19 -20.23 2.11 -0.03
CA LEU A 19 -18.86 1.79 -0.45
C LEU A 19 -17.83 2.76 0.16
N HIS A 20 -18.09 4.07 0.06
CA HIS A 20 -17.20 5.09 0.62
C HIS A 20 -17.06 4.94 2.14
N GLY A 21 -18.16 4.68 2.86
CA GLY A 21 -18.11 4.37 4.30
C GLY A 21 -17.22 3.18 4.61
N SER A 22 -17.40 2.06 3.89
CA SER A 22 -16.58 0.86 4.06
C SER A 22 -15.09 1.11 3.78
N LEU A 23 -14.77 1.92 2.77
CA LEU A 23 -13.39 2.30 2.47
C LEU A 23 -12.78 3.13 3.60
N ILE A 24 -13.52 4.11 4.15
CA ILE A 24 -13.05 4.89 5.29
C ILE A 24 -12.77 3.98 6.49
N ASP A 25 -13.68 3.05 6.79
CA ASP A 25 -13.50 2.09 7.88
C ASP A 25 -12.26 1.22 7.67
N ILE A 26 -12.07 0.68 6.46
CA ILE A 26 -10.90 -0.13 6.09
C ILE A 26 -9.62 0.68 6.27
N VAL A 27 -9.54 1.89 5.70
CA VAL A 27 -8.36 2.76 5.79
C VAL A 27 -8.07 3.12 7.25
N THR A 28 -9.10 3.45 8.03
CA THR A 28 -8.98 3.75 9.46
C THR A 28 -8.43 2.56 10.23
N LEU A 29 -8.94 1.36 9.96
CA LEU A 29 -8.46 0.13 10.59
C LEU A 29 -7.03 -0.21 10.15
N MET A 30 -6.70 -0.03 8.88
CA MET A 30 -5.35 -0.30 8.36
C MET A 30 -4.30 0.65 8.92
N ASN A 31 -4.68 1.91 9.20
CA ASN A 31 -3.78 2.92 9.74
C ASN A 31 -3.63 2.85 11.28
N ARG A 32 -4.28 1.91 11.95
CA ARG A 32 -4.11 1.76 13.41
C ARG A 32 -2.69 1.29 13.76
N PRO A 33 -2.00 2.00 14.67
CA PRO A 33 -0.67 1.63 15.15
C PRO A 33 -0.55 0.18 15.60
N GLN A 34 -1.57 -0.31 16.27
CA GLN A 34 -1.62 -1.66 16.85
C GLN A 34 -1.56 -2.77 15.78
N ARG A 35 -1.98 -2.48 14.54
CA ARG A 35 -1.88 -3.46 13.44
C ARG A 35 -0.45 -3.63 12.96
N ASP A 36 0.29 -2.54 12.84
CA ASP A 36 1.71 -2.59 12.48
C ASP A 36 2.51 -3.31 13.58
N GLU A 37 2.21 -3.02 14.85
CA GLU A 37 2.83 -3.69 15.99
C GLU A 37 2.51 -5.20 16.02
N ALA A 38 1.26 -5.57 15.75
CA ALA A 38 0.85 -6.96 15.65
C ALA A 38 1.56 -7.67 14.51
N LEU A 39 1.69 -7.02 13.35
CA LEU A 39 2.37 -7.56 12.18
C LEU A 39 3.87 -7.75 12.42
N VAL A 40 4.54 -6.74 12.98
CA VAL A 40 5.98 -6.78 13.33
C VAL A 40 6.24 -7.89 14.36
N ARG A 41 5.38 -8.00 15.37
CA ARG A 41 5.48 -9.06 16.39
C ARG A 41 5.26 -10.46 15.80
N GLU A 42 4.23 -10.63 14.95
CA GLU A 42 3.95 -11.91 14.29
C GLU A 42 5.07 -12.32 13.33
N ALA A 43 5.66 -11.35 12.61
CA ALA A 43 6.80 -11.57 11.73
C ALA A 43 8.11 -11.85 12.50
N GLY A 44 8.16 -11.58 13.81
CA GLY A 44 9.35 -11.76 14.63
C GLY A 44 10.54 -10.89 14.17
N ILE A 45 10.28 -9.67 13.69
CA ILE A 45 11.29 -8.76 13.17
C ILE A 45 11.50 -7.57 14.12
N ALA A 46 12.74 -7.08 14.17
CA ALA A 46 13.11 -5.85 14.88
C ALA A 46 13.28 -4.72 13.86
N LEU A 47 12.19 -4.13 13.42
CA LEU A 47 12.20 -2.99 12.51
C LEU A 47 11.36 -1.85 13.07
N ASP A 48 11.93 -0.64 13.04
CA ASP A 48 11.22 0.58 13.38
C ASP A 48 10.00 0.75 12.46
N ARG A 49 8.85 1.00 13.07
CA ARG A 49 7.58 1.23 12.39
C ARG A 49 7.66 2.27 11.27
N ALA A 50 8.48 3.32 11.46
CA ALA A 50 8.65 4.36 10.44
C ALA A 50 9.37 3.85 9.19
N LEU A 51 10.17 2.79 9.28
CA LEU A 51 10.94 2.20 8.19
C LEU A 51 10.17 1.11 7.42
N PHE A 52 9.19 0.50 8.08
CA PHE A 52 8.43 -0.61 7.54
C PHE A 52 7.74 -0.30 6.18
N PRO A 53 6.96 0.80 6.01
CA PRO A 53 6.34 1.11 4.72
C PRO A 53 7.36 1.35 3.62
N LEU A 54 8.53 1.89 3.96
CA LEU A 54 9.61 2.14 2.99
C LEU A 54 10.24 0.85 2.52
N LEU A 55 10.54 -0.08 3.43
CA LEU A 55 11.11 -1.38 3.08
C LEU A 55 10.19 -2.14 2.14
N VAL A 56 8.89 -2.19 2.46
CA VAL A 56 7.87 -2.81 1.60
C VAL A 56 7.73 -2.08 0.25
N GLY A 57 7.79 -0.75 0.25
CA GLY A 57 7.75 0.05 -0.97
C GLY A 57 8.93 -0.21 -1.90
N ILE A 58 10.13 -0.34 -1.33
CA ILE A 58 11.35 -0.68 -2.09
C ILE A 58 11.26 -2.10 -2.63
N GLU A 59 10.80 -3.05 -1.85
CA GLU A 59 10.64 -4.45 -2.29
C GLU A 59 9.68 -4.57 -3.46
N ARG A 60 8.52 -3.90 -3.39
CA ARG A 60 7.45 -4.04 -4.39
C ARG A 60 7.67 -3.26 -5.67
N ARG A 61 8.38 -2.13 -5.61
CA ARG A 61 8.52 -1.18 -6.72
C ARG A 61 9.97 -0.88 -7.09
N GLY A 62 10.92 -1.49 -6.36
CA GLY A 62 12.34 -1.24 -6.64
C GLY A 62 12.83 -1.89 -7.93
N PRO A 63 13.83 -1.31 -8.55
CA PRO A 63 14.53 -0.07 -8.19
C PRO A 63 13.60 1.16 -8.23
N ILE A 64 13.62 1.99 -7.18
CA ILE A 64 12.72 3.14 -7.09
C ILE A 64 13.47 4.40 -6.67
N GLY A 65 13.26 5.51 -7.38
CA GLY A 65 13.77 6.83 -7.02
C GLY A 65 13.27 7.26 -5.65
N ILE A 66 14.13 7.96 -4.87
CA ILE A 66 13.76 8.41 -3.52
C ILE A 66 12.58 9.39 -3.54
N VAL A 67 12.46 10.18 -4.62
CA VAL A 67 11.32 11.11 -4.82
C VAL A 67 10.02 10.32 -4.97
N ASP A 68 10.02 9.31 -5.83
CA ASP A 68 8.84 8.47 -6.10
C ASP A 68 8.46 7.62 -4.87
N LEU A 69 9.46 7.15 -4.14
CA LEU A 69 9.24 6.45 -2.87
C LEU A 69 8.58 7.37 -1.84
N ALA A 70 9.04 8.62 -1.74
CA ALA A 70 8.49 9.63 -0.83
C ALA A 70 7.03 9.95 -1.17
N ALA A 71 6.74 10.19 -2.45
CA ALA A 71 5.39 10.39 -2.94
C ALA A 71 4.47 9.19 -2.63
N GLY A 72 4.96 7.97 -2.87
CA GLY A 72 4.20 6.74 -2.63
C GLY A 72 3.86 6.45 -1.17
N VAL A 73 4.64 6.97 -0.21
CA VAL A 73 4.36 6.83 1.24
C VAL A 73 3.76 8.10 1.85
N GLY A 74 3.52 9.15 1.04
CA GLY A 74 2.95 10.42 1.51
C GLY A 74 3.83 11.18 2.50
N ARG A 75 5.17 11.14 2.31
CA ARG A 75 6.17 11.80 3.17
C ARG A 75 7.08 12.69 2.36
N ASP A 76 7.70 13.67 3.02
CA ASP A 76 8.70 14.54 2.38
C ASP A 76 10.00 13.80 2.03
N TYR A 77 10.69 14.29 0.98
CA TYR A 77 11.93 13.72 0.49
C TYR A 77 13.02 13.61 1.57
N THR A 78 13.19 14.66 2.37
CA THR A 78 14.27 14.72 3.38
C THR A 78 14.08 13.64 4.45
N THR A 79 12.85 13.45 4.90
CA THR A 79 12.49 12.39 5.85
C THR A 79 12.73 11.01 5.25
N VAL A 80 12.24 10.76 4.03
CA VAL A 80 12.41 9.47 3.36
C VAL A 80 13.87 9.18 3.04
N SER A 81 14.64 10.18 2.57
CA SER A 81 16.08 10.03 2.32
C SER A 81 16.84 9.59 3.57
N ARG A 82 16.55 10.19 4.74
CA ARG A 82 17.15 9.78 6.03
C ARG A 82 16.73 8.38 6.46
N GLN A 83 15.47 8.05 6.26
CA GLN A 83 14.95 6.72 6.59
C GLN A 83 15.53 5.62 5.70
N VAL A 84 15.72 5.89 4.40
CA VAL A 84 16.43 4.98 3.48
C VAL A 84 17.87 4.80 3.92
N ALA A 85 18.59 5.86 4.30
CA ALA A 85 19.94 5.74 4.85
C ALA A 85 19.98 4.84 6.11
N LYS A 86 18.95 4.88 6.94
CA LYS A 86 18.84 3.98 8.10
C LYS A 86 18.59 2.52 7.67
N LEU A 87 17.79 2.28 6.64
CA LEU A 87 17.63 0.94 6.05
C LEU A 87 18.95 0.41 5.47
N GLU A 88 19.75 1.28 4.84
CA GLU A 88 21.10 0.95 4.36
C GLU A 88 22.02 0.56 5.52
N SER A 89 22.02 1.33 6.63
CA SER A 89 22.83 1.00 7.80
C SER A 89 22.47 -0.35 8.45
N TYR A 90 21.23 -0.82 8.24
CA TYR A 90 20.79 -2.15 8.67
C TYR A 90 21.09 -3.23 7.63
N GLY A 91 21.58 -2.85 6.45
CA GLY A 91 21.83 -3.74 5.33
C GLY A 91 20.55 -4.28 4.68
N LEU A 92 19.42 -3.58 4.82
CA LEU A 92 18.10 -4.00 4.30
C LEU A 92 17.81 -3.43 2.91
N ALA A 93 18.41 -2.30 2.58
CA ALA A 93 18.36 -1.67 1.27
C ALA A 93 19.74 -1.15 0.91
N GLU A 94 19.94 -0.83 -0.35
CA GLU A 94 21.13 -0.13 -0.86
C GLU A 94 20.71 0.97 -1.84
N ARG A 95 21.52 2.02 -1.95
CA ARG A 95 21.36 3.05 -2.97
C ARG A 95 22.28 2.76 -4.14
N ARG A 96 21.75 2.94 -5.34
CA ARG A 96 22.55 2.93 -6.56
C ARG A 96 22.11 4.04 -7.49
N GLN A 97 22.98 4.41 -8.41
CA GLN A 97 22.59 5.30 -9.50
C GLN A 97 21.67 4.56 -10.46
N SER A 98 20.63 5.25 -10.92
CA SER A 98 19.73 4.70 -11.94
C SER A 98 20.50 4.40 -13.23
N ALA A 99 20.22 3.25 -13.83
CA ALA A 99 20.76 2.90 -15.14
C ALA A 99 20.22 3.80 -16.28
N ALA A 100 19.01 4.35 -16.08
CA ALA A 100 18.36 5.22 -17.06
C ALA A 100 18.79 6.70 -16.92
N ASP A 101 19.00 7.19 -15.70
CA ASP A 101 19.49 8.54 -15.43
C ASP A 101 20.41 8.56 -14.20
N ARG A 102 21.70 8.75 -14.44
CA ARG A 102 22.73 8.77 -13.38
C ARG A 102 22.57 9.88 -12.34
N ARG A 103 21.70 10.85 -12.59
CA ARG A 103 21.36 11.92 -11.61
C ARG A 103 20.38 11.42 -10.54
N VAL A 104 19.69 10.31 -10.82
CA VAL A 104 18.69 9.73 -9.91
C VAL A 104 19.34 8.66 -9.05
N ASN A 105 19.21 8.81 -7.73
CA ASN A 105 19.53 7.75 -6.78
C ASN A 105 18.29 6.89 -6.54
N GLU A 106 18.40 5.60 -6.81
CA GLU A 106 17.38 4.59 -6.60
C GLU A 106 17.67 3.80 -5.32
N ALA A 107 16.62 3.42 -4.61
CA ALA A 107 16.68 2.43 -3.55
C ALA A 107 16.38 1.04 -4.11
N VAL A 108 17.14 0.06 -3.68
CA VAL A 108 17.02 -1.36 -4.08
C VAL A 108 17.01 -2.22 -2.82
N ILE A 109 16.15 -3.23 -2.81
CA ILE A 109 16.12 -4.20 -1.72
C ILE A 109 17.37 -5.09 -1.74
N THR A 110 17.94 -5.40 -0.59
CA THR A 110 19.00 -6.41 -0.45
C THR A 110 18.39 -7.80 -0.21
N ALA A 111 19.21 -8.85 -0.31
CA ALA A 111 18.77 -10.21 0.07
C ALA A 111 18.29 -10.28 1.53
N LYS A 112 18.95 -9.55 2.43
CA LYS A 112 18.54 -9.44 3.85
C LYS A 112 17.20 -8.72 4.00
N GLY A 113 17.01 -7.62 3.25
CA GLY A 113 15.76 -6.88 3.20
C GLY A 113 14.62 -7.74 2.66
N LYS A 114 14.86 -8.47 1.57
CA LYS A 114 13.89 -9.41 0.98
C LYS A 114 13.48 -10.50 1.99
N ALA A 115 14.45 -11.11 2.67
CA ALA A 115 14.13 -12.10 3.69
C ALA A 115 13.29 -11.54 4.85
N MET A 116 13.44 -10.24 5.15
CA MET A 116 12.60 -9.56 6.14
C MET A 116 11.19 -9.29 5.61
N THR A 117 11.04 -8.84 4.37
CA THR A 117 9.71 -8.65 3.77
C THR A 117 8.97 -9.95 3.58
N ASP A 118 9.65 -11.06 3.28
CA ASP A 118 9.04 -12.40 3.21
C ASP A 118 8.41 -12.82 4.56
N LYS A 119 9.08 -12.53 5.68
CA LYS A 119 8.49 -12.76 7.02
C LYS A 119 7.27 -11.88 7.27
N ILE A 120 7.29 -10.66 6.79
CA ILE A 120 6.16 -9.73 6.87
C ILE A 120 4.97 -10.27 6.07
N ASP A 121 5.21 -10.74 4.85
CA ASP A 121 4.16 -11.27 3.99
C ASP A 121 3.56 -12.56 4.58
N ALA A 122 4.38 -13.46 5.11
CA ALA A 122 3.90 -14.64 5.84
C ALA A 122 3.04 -14.28 7.07
N ALA A 123 3.43 -13.26 7.82
CA ALA A 123 2.65 -12.77 8.95
C ALA A 123 1.32 -12.14 8.51
N ARG A 124 1.31 -11.38 7.41
CA ARG A 124 0.07 -10.85 6.81
C ARG A 124 -0.87 -11.96 6.38
N GLU A 125 -0.35 -12.97 5.70
CA GLU A 125 -1.10 -14.13 5.25
C GLU A 125 -1.78 -14.84 6.43
N LYS A 126 -1.04 -15.09 7.50
CA LYS A 126 -1.57 -15.69 8.73
C LYS A 126 -2.67 -14.84 9.37
N ILE A 127 -2.48 -13.52 9.45
CA ILE A 127 -3.50 -12.59 9.98
C ILE A 127 -4.74 -12.57 9.07
N ALA A 128 -4.53 -12.54 7.74
CA ALA A 128 -5.61 -12.53 6.75
C ALA A 128 -6.46 -13.80 6.80
N LEU A 129 -5.83 -14.97 6.95
CA LEU A 129 -6.56 -16.24 7.15
C LEU A 129 -7.52 -16.17 8.33
N GLY A 130 -7.14 -15.51 9.42
CA GLY A 130 -8.02 -15.27 10.57
C GLY A 130 -9.20 -14.35 10.23
N VAL A 131 -8.96 -13.29 9.44
CA VAL A 131 -10.02 -12.35 9.01
C VAL A 131 -11.01 -13.02 8.07
N PHE A 132 -10.54 -13.89 7.18
CA PHE A 132 -11.35 -14.56 6.16
C PHE A 132 -11.83 -15.97 6.59
N ALA A 133 -11.69 -16.35 7.87
CA ALA A 133 -12.01 -17.69 8.34
C ALA A 133 -13.47 -18.12 8.09
N SER A 134 -14.40 -17.17 8.01
CA SER A 134 -15.82 -17.42 7.73
C SER A 134 -16.22 -17.23 6.27
N TRP A 135 -15.28 -16.88 5.39
CA TRP A 135 -15.53 -16.62 3.97
C TRP A 135 -15.29 -17.89 3.16
N ASN A 136 -16.07 -18.08 2.13
CA ASN A 136 -15.80 -19.12 1.14
C ASN A 136 -14.86 -18.60 0.02
N ALA A 137 -14.35 -19.51 -0.81
CA ALA A 137 -13.41 -19.17 -1.87
C ALA A 137 -14.01 -18.20 -2.90
N ASP A 138 -15.26 -18.38 -3.29
CA ASP A 138 -15.93 -17.53 -4.29
C ASP A 138 -16.07 -16.09 -3.80
N GLU A 139 -16.36 -15.89 -2.51
CA GLU A 139 -16.44 -14.56 -1.89
C GLU A 139 -15.07 -13.85 -1.90
N ILE A 140 -13.99 -14.59 -1.65
CA ILE A 140 -12.63 -14.05 -1.68
C ILE A 140 -12.24 -13.68 -3.11
N ASP A 141 -12.50 -14.58 -4.09
CA ASP A 141 -12.20 -14.35 -5.49
C ASP A 141 -12.95 -13.13 -6.04
N GLU A 142 -14.23 -13.00 -5.69
CA GLU A 142 -15.05 -11.85 -6.10
C GLU A 142 -14.55 -10.56 -5.46
N LEU A 143 -14.20 -10.57 -4.17
CA LEU A 143 -13.61 -9.40 -3.51
C LEU A 143 -12.30 -8.97 -4.19
N VAL A 144 -11.39 -9.90 -4.47
CA VAL A 144 -10.12 -9.62 -5.15
C VAL A 144 -10.38 -9.01 -6.53
N ARG A 145 -11.28 -9.62 -7.31
CA ARG A 145 -11.64 -9.14 -8.65
C ARG A 145 -12.21 -7.72 -8.62
N LEU A 146 -13.16 -7.46 -7.73
CA LEU A 146 -13.81 -6.15 -7.62
C LEU A 146 -12.88 -5.07 -7.07
N MET A 147 -12.08 -5.39 -6.07
CA MET A 147 -11.10 -4.46 -5.51
C MET A 147 -10.02 -4.08 -6.53
N ARG A 148 -9.56 -5.04 -7.37
CA ARG A 148 -8.63 -4.73 -8.46
C ARG A 148 -9.27 -3.79 -9.47
N LYS A 149 -10.47 -4.13 -9.96
CA LYS A 149 -11.22 -3.28 -10.90
C LYS A 149 -11.44 -1.86 -10.37
N PHE A 150 -11.73 -1.74 -9.08
CA PHE A 150 -11.93 -0.44 -8.44
C PHE A 150 -10.62 0.36 -8.33
N ALA A 151 -9.53 -0.29 -7.93
CA ALA A 151 -8.22 0.35 -7.83
C ALA A 151 -7.71 0.84 -9.19
N ASP A 152 -7.87 0.03 -10.24
CA ASP A 152 -7.49 0.40 -11.60
C ASP A 152 -8.31 1.62 -12.08
N ALA A 153 -9.63 1.62 -11.87
CA ALA A 153 -10.49 2.76 -12.22
C ALA A 153 -10.14 4.06 -11.47
N MET A 154 -9.68 3.97 -10.24
CA MET A 154 -9.21 5.14 -9.49
C MET A 154 -7.84 5.63 -9.95
N GLY A 155 -6.98 4.73 -10.47
CA GLY A 155 -5.68 5.09 -11.03
C GLY A 155 -5.77 5.75 -12.40
N ASP A 156 -6.82 5.46 -13.16
CA ASP A 156 -7.07 5.98 -14.50
C ASP A 156 -7.77 7.36 -14.52
N GLU A 157 -8.05 7.96 -13.35
CA GLU A 157 -8.60 9.32 -13.34
C GLU A 157 -7.63 10.29 -14.05
N PRO A 158 -8.08 10.95 -15.12
CA PRO A 158 -7.24 11.93 -15.80
C PRO A 158 -6.86 13.00 -14.80
N SER A 159 -5.55 13.23 -14.66
CA SER A 159 -5.00 14.38 -13.94
C SER A 159 -5.79 15.60 -14.42
N ASN A 160 -6.68 16.11 -13.59
CA ASN A 160 -7.45 17.30 -13.92
C ASN A 160 -6.44 18.44 -14.00
N SER A 161 -5.91 18.67 -15.21
CA SER A 161 -5.14 19.85 -15.52
C SER A 161 -6.11 21.02 -15.35
N VAL A 162 -6.10 21.60 -14.17
CA VAL A 162 -6.66 22.94 -13.96
C VAL A 162 -5.84 23.84 -14.88
N ALA A 163 -6.39 24.10 -16.06
CA ALA A 163 -5.91 25.18 -16.92
C ALA A 163 -6.20 26.52 -16.22
N PRO A 164 -5.31 27.50 -16.40
CA PRO A 164 -5.34 28.77 -15.69
C PRO A 164 -6.57 29.63 -16.02
#